data_b22db0532ea66dc3b49240d35d883122
#
_entry.id   b22db0532ea66dc3b49240d35d883122
#
_cell.length_a   1.000
_cell.length_b   1.000
_cell.length_c   1.000
_cell.angle_alpha   90.00
_cell.angle_beta   90.00
_cell.angle_gamma   90.00
#
_symmetry.space_group_name_H-M   'P 1'
#
loop_
_entity.id
_entity.type
_entity.pdbx_description
1 polymer ?
#
loop_
_entity_poly.entity_id
_entity_poly.type
_entity_poly.pdbx_seq_one_letter_code
_entity_poly.pdbx_strand_id
1 'polypeptide(L)'
;MEGSRGLGDVYKRQLLRIGGIHVVVISDRAQTSDPMFFEMFGLDIADAHTVIVKSRGHFRAGFDIWFSHERTYEIDTAGLTSPVLERWDFTRIPRPSYPFDQDAKWTAEYAV
;
A
#
# COMPACT_ATOMS: atom_id res chain seq x y z
N MET A 1 -21.63 12.73 -22.07
CA MET A 1 -20.68 11.60 -21.91
C MET A 1 -19.58 11.88 -20.89
N GLU A 2 -18.93 13.02 -20.95
CA GLU A 2 -17.88 13.39 -19.99
C GLU A 2 -18.40 13.56 -18.57
N GLY A 3 -19.57 14.17 -18.38
CA GLY A 3 -20.19 14.33 -17.07
C GLY A 3 -20.54 13.01 -16.39
N SER A 4 -20.97 12.01 -17.15
CA SER A 4 -21.25 10.68 -16.62
C SER A 4 -19.98 9.91 -16.27
N ARG A 5 -18.90 10.15 -16.99
CA ARG A 5 -17.59 9.58 -16.68
C ARG A 5 -17.08 10.09 -15.33
N GLY A 6 -17.18 11.38 -15.06
CA GLY A 6 -16.73 11.96 -13.80
C GLY A 6 -17.47 11.41 -12.58
N LEU A 7 -18.76 11.15 -12.69
CA LEU A 7 -19.57 10.65 -11.57
C LEU A 7 -19.55 9.13 -11.44
N GLY A 8 -19.47 8.38 -12.55
CA GLY A 8 -19.53 6.93 -12.55
C GLY A 8 -18.17 6.25 -12.40
N ASP A 9 -17.13 6.79 -13.01
CA ASP A 9 -15.84 6.11 -13.12
C ASP A 9 -14.86 6.46 -11.99
N VAL A 10 -14.93 7.68 -11.44
CA VAL A 10 -14.01 8.15 -10.40
C VAL A 10 -14.28 7.48 -9.05
N TYR A 11 -15.52 7.06 -8.79
CA TYR A 11 -15.93 6.56 -7.48
C TYR A 11 -16.43 5.12 -7.51
N LYS A 12 -15.98 4.31 -8.45
CA LYS A 12 -16.31 2.88 -8.43
C LYS A 12 -15.64 2.22 -7.23
N ARG A 13 -16.47 1.78 -6.33
CA ARG A 13 -16.11 1.02 -5.15
C ARG A 13 -16.95 -0.23 -5.13
N GLN A 14 -16.32 -1.37 -4.99
CA GLN A 14 -16.99 -2.65 -5.04
C GLN A 14 -16.56 -3.52 -3.87
N LEU A 15 -17.52 -4.23 -3.32
CA LEU A 15 -17.28 -5.32 -2.40
C LEU A 15 -17.52 -6.63 -3.14
N LEU A 16 -16.48 -7.40 -3.29
CA LEU A 16 -16.54 -8.76 -3.83
C LEU A 16 -16.58 -9.76 -2.68
N ARG A 17 -17.44 -10.75 -2.79
CA ARG A 17 -17.54 -11.84 -1.82
C ARG A 17 -17.23 -13.16 -2.52
N ILE A 18 -16.24 -13.87 -2.00
CA ILE A 18 -15.81 -15.16 -2.54
C ILE A 18 -15.68 -16.11 -1.35
N GLY A 19 -16.73 -16.92 -1.12
CA GLY A 19 -16.80 -17.73 0.09
C GLY A 19 -16.78 -16.85 1.35
N GLY A 20 -15.87 -17.12 2.26
CA GLY A 20 -15.65 -16.30 3.47
C GLY A 20 -14.70 -15.11 3.28
N ILE A 21 -14.29 -14.82 2.05
CA ILE A 21 -13.37 -13.73 1.74
C ILE A 21 -14.14 -12.52 1.21
N HIS A 22 -13.88 -11.36 1.79
CA HIS A 22 -14.41 -10.09 1.32
C HIS A 22 -13.26 -9.27 0.73
N VAL A 23 -13.43 -8.79 -0.50
CA VAL A 23 -12.41 -7.98 -1.18
C VAL A 23 -13.01 -6.62 -1.54
N VAL A 24 -12.47 -5.57 -0.95
CA VAL A 24 -12.83 -4.20 -1.30
C VAL A 24 -11.94 -3.74 -2.44
N VAL A 25 -12.54 -3.36 -3.55
CA VAL A 25 -11.86 -2.88 -4.74
C VAL A 25 -12.26 -1.44 -5.01
N ILE A 26 -11.28 -0.59 -5.21
CA ILE A 26 -11.49 0.81 -5.58
C ILE A 26 -10.80 1.10 -6.91
N SER A 27 -11.40 1.95 -7.73
CA SER A 27 -10.85 2.33 -9.04
C SER A 27 -9.87 3.50 -8.97
N ASP A 28 -9.86 4.22 -7.86
CA ASP A 28 -8.94 5.33 -7.64
C ASP A 28 -7.68 4.88 -6.89
N ARG A 29 -6.60 5.65 -7.05
CA ARG A 29 -5.36 5.40 -6.30
C ARG A 29 -5.51 5.93 -4.89
N ALA A 30 -5.70 5.03 -3.95
CA ALA A 30 -5.72 5.37 -2.54
C ALA A 30 -5.01 4.29 -1.73
N GLN A 31 -4.32 4.69 -0.68
CA GLN A 31 -3.80 3.77 0.31
C GLN A 31 -4.89 3.47 1.33
N THR A 32 -4.97 2.23 1.75
CA THR A 32 -5.85 1.85 2.86
C THR A 32 -5.19 2.29 4.16
N SER A 33 -5.51 3.50 4.59
CA SER A 33 -4.92 4.13 5.77
C SER A 33 -5.71 3.89 7.05
N ASP A 34 -6.98 3.53 6.94
CA ASP A 34 -7.86 3.31 8.08
C ASP A 34 -9.00 2.33 7.75
N PRO A 35 -9.74 1.84 8.75
CA PRO A 35 -10.84 0.90 8.57
C PRO A 35 -12.03 1.40 7.76
N MET A 36 -12.16 2.69 7.52
CA MET A 36 -13.30 3.28 6.80
C MET A 36 -13.51 2.64 5.42
N PHE A 37 -12.44 2.18 4.77
CA PHE A 37 -12.54 1.46 3.51
C PHE A 37 -13.36 0.16 3.59
N PHE A 38 -13.44 -0.44 4.77
CA PHE A 38 -14.26 -1.63 5.03
C PHE A 38 -15.62 -1.25 5.60
N GLU A 39 -15.66 -0.28 6.52
CA GLU A 39 -16.87 0.18 7.19
C GLU A 39 -17.90 0.75 6.22
N MET A 40 -17.47 1.40 5.14
CA MET A 40 -18.39 1.93 4.12
C MET A 40 -19.21 0.83 3.41
N PHE A 41 -18.79 -0.42 3.50
CA PHE A 41 -19.52 -1.59 2.99
C PHE A 41 -20.23 -2.37 4.11
N GLY A 42 -20.30 -1.83 5.32
CA GLY A 42 -20.89 -2.49 6.46
C GLY A 42 -20.06 -3.63 7.03
N LEU A 43 -18.77 -3.68 6.74
CA LEU A 43 -17.85 -4.67 7.28
C LEU A 43 -17.21 -4.13 8.57
N ASP A 44 -17.32 -4.90 9.63
CA ASP A 44 -16.61 -4.63 10.88
C ASP A 44 -15.32 -5.44 10.91
N ILE A 45 -14.19 -4.76 10.97
CA ILE A 45 -12.89 -5.43 11.01
C ILE A 45 -12.65 -6.20 12.31
N ALA A 46 -13.38 -5.88 13.38
CA ALA A 46 -13.31 -6.63 14.62
C ALA A 46 -13.81 -8.08 14.48
N ASP A 47 -14.71 -8.31 13.53
CA ASP A 47 -15.23 -9.64 13.21
C ASP A 47 -14.33 -10.43 12.26
N ALA A 48 -13.34 -9.80 11.66
CA ALA A 48 -12.47 -10.44 10.71
C ALA A 48 -11.38 -11.25 11.39
N HIS A 49 -11.20 -12.50 10.93
CA HIS A 49 -10.06 -13.31 11.37
C HIS A 49 -8.72 -12.73 10.90
N THR A 50 -8.69 -12.17 9.71
CA THR A 50 -7.50 -11.60 9.11
C THR A 50 -7.91 -10.42 8.22
N VAL A 51 -7.20 -9.31 8.34
CA VAL A 51 -7.36 -8.14 7.48
C VAL A 51 -6.07 -7.93 6.68
N ILE A 52 -6.21 -7.82 5.36
CA ILE A 52 -5.08 -7.59 4.46
C ILE A 52 -5.24 -6.22 3.85
N VAL A 53 -4.22 -5.38 4.01
CA VAL A 53 -4.20 -4.04 3.41
C VAL A 53 -2.97 -3.87 2.54
N LYS A 54 -3.14 -3.23 1.40
CA LYS A 54 -2.03 -2.83 0.55
C LYS A 54 -1.63 -1.40 0.92
N SER A 55 -0.65 -1.28 1.80
CA SER A 55 -0.15 0.01 2.26
C SER A 55 1.31 -0.11 2.68
N ARG A 56 2.11 0.93 2.45
CA ARG A 56 3.54 0.90 2.81
C ARG A 56 3.81 1.24 4.27
N GLY A 57 2.96 2.00 4.92
CA GLY A 57 3.21 2.40 6.30
C GLY A 57 2.09 3.22 6.92
N HIS A 58 1.29 3.90 6.14
CA HIS A 58 0.24 4.78 6.64
C HIS A 58 -0.92 4.04 7.33
N PHE A 59 -1.01 2.72 7.15
CA PHE A 59 -2.06 1.92 7.77
C PHE A 59 -1.97 1.86 9.30
N ARG A 60 -0.77 2.00 9.86
CA ARG A 60 -0.56 1.80 11.31
C ARG A 60 -1.44 2.71 12.15
N ALA A 61 -1.45 4.00 11.87
CA ALA A 61 -2.21 4.97 12.66
C ALA A 61 -3.72 4.63 12.75
N GLY A 62 -4.31 4.10 11.68
CA GLY A 62 -5.73 3.74 11.64
C GLY A 62 -6.05 2.34 12.17
N PHE A 63 -5.10 1.42 12.11
CA PHE A 63 -5.33 0.01 12.45
C PHE A 63 -4.73 -0.43 13.79
N ASP A 64 -3.80 0.35 14.37
CA ASP A 64 -3.09 -0.04 15.62
C ASP A 64 -4.02 -0.19 16.81
N ILE A 65 -5.15 0.49 16.82
CA ILE A 65 -6.17 0.32 17.87
C ILE A 65 -6.88 -1.04 17.78
N TRP A 66 -6.86 -1.69 16.62
CA TRP A 66 -7.50 -2.97 16.36
C TRP A 66 -6.50 -4.13 16.38
N PHE A 67 -5.30 -3.88 15.90
CA PHE A 67 -4.29 -4.91 15.73
C PHE A 67 -2.98 -4.46 16.37
N SER A 68 -2.53 -5.20 17.37
CA SER A 68 -1.24 -4.92 18.00
C SER A 68 -0.08 -5.13 17.00
N HIS A 69 1.04 -4.51 17.29
CA HIS A 69 2.25 -4.65 16.46
C HIS A 69 2.68 -6.11 16.29
N GLU A 70 2.52 -6.92 17.34
CA GLU A 70 2.86 -8.35 17.32
C GLU A 70 1.97 -9.18 16.39
N ARG A 71 0.78 -8.69 16.09
CA ARG A 71 -0.18 -9.32 15.17
C ARG A 71 -0.15 -8.76 13.77
N THR A 72 0.76 -7.84 13.51
CA THR A 72 0.90 -7.18 12.22
C THR A 72 2.08 -7.77 11.47
N TYR A 73 1.80 -8.39 10.34
CA TYR A 73 2.81 -9.01 9.50
C TYR A 73 3.01 -8.16 8.23
N GLU A 74 4.21 -7.69 8.02
CA GLU A 74 4.60 -7.03 6.79
C GLU A 74 5.05 -8.08 5.78
N ILE A 75 4.34 -8.16 4.67
CA ILE A 75 4.61 -9.14 3.61
C ILE A 75 5.11 -8.40 2.39
N ASP A 76 6.27 -8.80 1.90
CA ASP A 76 6.79 -8.33 0.64
C ASP A 76 6.52 -9.37 -0.44
N THR A 77 5.97 -8.91 -1.55
CA THR A 77 5.64 -9.73 -2.71
C THR A 77 6.39 -9.26 -3.94
N ALA A 78 6.59 -10.14 -4.89
CA ALA A 78 7.15 -9.77 -6.18
C ALA A 78 6.27 -8.70 -6.86
N GLY A 79 6.87 -7.62 -7.31
CA GLY A 79 6.16 -6.53 -7.99
C GLY A 79 6.90 -5.21 -7.91
N LEU A 80 6.49 -4.25 -8.72
CA LEU A 80 7.11 -2.93 -8.85
C LEU A 80 7.09 -2.09 -7.56
N THR A 81 6.26 -2.46 -6.60
CA THR A 81 6.07 -1.71 -5.36
C THR A 81 6.88 -2.28 -4.18
N SER A 82 7.69 -3.30 -4.42
CA SER A 82 8.58 -3.83 -3.39
C SER A 82 9.54 -2.75 -2.89
N PRO A 83 9.72 -2.59 -1.57
CA PRO A 83 10.71 -1.68 -1.02
C PRO A 83 12.14 -2.25 -1.09
N VAL A 84 12.31 -3.51 -1.43
CA VAL A 84 13.60 -4.18 -1.53
C VAL A 84 14.21 -3.88 -2.89
N LEU A 85 14.95 -2.79 -2.96
CA LEU A 85 15.50 -2.27 -4.22
C LEU A 85 16.54 -3.20 -4.84
N GLU A 86 17.26 -3.97 -4.04
CA GLU A 86 18.29 -4.90 -4.47
C GLU A 86 17.76 -6.06 -5.32
N ARG A 87 16.44 -6.29 -5.31
CA ARG A 87 15.80 -7.28 -6.18
C ARG A 87 15.75 -6.88 -7.65
N TRP A 88 15.98 -5.58 -7.94
CA TRP A 88 15.88 -5.05 -9.27
C TRP A 88 17.25 -4.84 -9.88
N ASP A 89 17.41 -5.26 -11.12
CA ASP A 89 18.63 -5.00 -11.90
C ASP A 89 18.54 -3.60 -12.55
N PHE A 90 18.98 -2.60 -11.79
CA PHE A 90 19.04 -1.23 -12.28
C PHE A 90 20.32 -1.00 -13.07
N THR A 91 20.19 -0.93 -14.38
CA THR A 91 21.33 -0.77 -15.30
C THR A 91 21.70 0.68 -15.60
N ARG A 92 20.85 1.64 -15.25
CA ARG A 92 21.03 3.05 -15.58
C ARG A 92 21.24 3.98 -14.38
N ILE A 93 21.43 3.40 -13.20
CA ILE A 93 21.71 4.18 -12.01
C ILE A 93 23.21 4.43 -11.91
N PRO A 94 23.65 5.69 -11.70
CA PRO A 94 25.06 5.98 -11.44
C PRO A 94 25.55 5.22 -10.20
N ARG A 95 26.75 4.69 -10.27
CA ARG A 95 27.38 3.95 -9.18
C ARG A 95 28.70 4.62 -8.78
N PRO A 96 29.06 4.69 -7.49
CA PRO A 96 28.38 4.06 -6.34
C PRO A 96 27.15 4.85 -5.89
N SER A 97 26.10 4.17 -5.47
CA SER A 97 24.84 4.75 -4.96
C SER A 97 24.27 3.89 -3.85
N TYR A 98 23.91 4.56 -2.74
CA TYR A 98 23.18 3.88 -1.67
C TYR A 98 21.72 3.62 -2.10
N PRO A 99 21.09 2.49 -1.77
CA PRO A 99 21.57 1.41 -0.91
C PRO A 99 22.32 0.27 -1.61
N PHE A 100 22.55 0.37 -2.91
CA PHE A 100 23.23 -0.68 -3.69
C PHE A 100 24.71 -0.84 -3.31
N ASP A 101 25.37 0.28 -3.02
CA ASP A 101 26.74 0.35 -2.59
C ASP A 101 26.78 0.87 -1.14
N GLN A 102 27.07 0.02 -0.19
CA GLN A 102 27.01 0.34 1.24
C GLN A 102 28.07 1.37 1.68
N ASP A 103 29.15 1.45 0.94
CA ASP A 103 30.26 2.39 1.16
C ASP A 103 30.11 3.68 0.35
N ALA A 104 29.00 3.87 -0.35
CA ALA A 104 28.73 5.09 -1.09
C ALA A 104 28.72 6.31 -0.15
N LYS A 105 29.59 7.26 -0.44
CA LYS A 105 29.68 8.53 0.33
C LYS A 105 28.88 9.61 -0.35
N TRP A 106 28.06 10.29 0.43
CA TRP A 106 27.40 11.48 -0.04
C TRP A 106 28.36 12.67 0.06
N THR A 107 28.48 13.44 -1.00
CA THR A 107 29.23 14.70 -1.01
C THR A 107 28.27 15.84 -1.30
N ALA A 108 28.41 16.94 -0.56
CA ALA A 108 27.53 18.10 -0.68
C ALA A 108 27.90 19.03 -1.85
N GLU A 109 28.46 18.51 -2.93
CA GLU A 109 28.91 19.31 -4.07
C GLU A 109 27.80 20.16 -4.72
N TYR A 110 26.55 19.80 -4.48
CA TYR A 110 25.38 20.52 -5.02
C TYR A 110 24.59 21.29 -3.96
N ALA A 111 25.06 21.34 -2.75
CA ALA A 111 24.46 22.17 -1.70
C ALA A 111 24.97 23.62 -1.86
N VAL A 112 24.32 24.34 -2.76
CA VAL A 112 24.58 25.77 -2.93
C VAL A 112 23.52 26.56 -2.21
#